data_367253fbda84ffb6e1bb06644946583e
#
_entry.id   367253fbda84ffb6e1bb06644946583e
#
_cell.length_a   1.000
_cell.length_b   1.000
_cell.length_c   1.000
_cell.angle_alpha   90.00
_cell.angle_beta   90.00
_cell.angle_gamma   90.00
#
_symmetry.space_group_name_H-M   'P 1'
#
loop_
_entity.id
_entity.type
_entity.pdbx_description
1 polymer ?
#
loop_
_entity_poly.entity_id
_entity_poly.type
_entity_poly.pdbx_seq_one_letter_code
_entity_poly.pdbx_strand_id
1 'polypeptide(L)'
;DYTYKDIADCDIVENSDGTVDYNITLKEGVKFSDGEEMTIDDVIFSYYVLLDPAYDGVSTLYSLPIKGLEAYRSGMETVQNLILAAGPDAYAANDFYTEEQYNAYWTAFNAAGAKFAQEILDYVVATGYATADDSVAAQAGNWGFELADDATVEDFWAAIVAKYGYDISDDGINAETAGTSISSFLEAELGDAYN
;
A
#
# COMPACT_ATOMS: atom_id res chain seq x y z
N ASP A 1 -32.49 -18.07 -30.17
CA ASP A 1 -32.07 -16.96 -29.31
C ASP A 1 -31.57 -17.56 -27.99
N TYR A 2 -30.26 -17.61 -27.81
CA TYR A 2 -29.67 -17.94 -26.53
C TYR A 2 -29.73 -16.70 -25.64
N THR A 3 -30.63 -16.69 -24.70
CA THR A 3 -30.64 -15.66 -23.65
C THR A 3 -29.57 -16.08 -22.62
N TYR A 4 -28.42 -15.41 -22.61
CA TYR A 4 -27.50 -15.52 -21.51
C TYR A 4 -28.19 -14.99 -20.25
N LYS A 5 -28.39 -15.86 -19.28
CA LYS A 5 -28.79 -15.41 -17.96
C LYS A 5 -27.51 -15.04 -17.23
N ASP A 6 -27.31 -13.74 -17.03
CA ASP A 6 -26.23 -13.26 -16.21
C ASP A 6 -26.42 -13.77 -14.78
N ILE A 7 -25.36 -14.31 -14.19
CA ILE A 7 -25.37 -14.83 -12.81
C ILE A 7 -24.94 -13.78 -11.79
N ALA A 8 -24.38 -12.67 -12.24
CA ALA A 8 -23.92 -11.58 -11.38
C ALA A 8 -24.05 -10.23 -12.09
N ASP A 9 -24.16 -9.18 -11.33
CA ASP A 9 -23.99 -7.79 -11.75
C ASP A 9 -22.55 -7.34 -11.42
N CYS A 10 -21.99 -6.42 -12.20
CA CYS A 10 -20.65 -5.91 -12.02
C CYS A 10 -20.63 -4.39 -12.18
N ASP A 11 -20.27 -3.67 -11.13
CA ASP A 11 -20.00 -2.25 -11.16
C ASP A 11 -18.47 -2.03 -11.25
N ILE A 12 -18.05 -1.21 -12.21
CA ILE A 12 -16.63 -0.92 -12.46
C ILE A 12 -16.36 0.51 -12.00
N VAL A 13 -15.38 0.67 -11.12
CA VAL A 13 -14.94 1.97 -10.60
C VAL A 13 -13.47 2.18 -10.96
N GLU A 14 -13.19 3.23 -11.72
CA GLU A 14 -11.83 3.68 -12.00
C GLU A 14 -11.36 4.61 -10.88
N ASN A 15 -10.26 4.26 -10.22
CA ASN A 15 -9.68 5.03 -9.13
C ASN A 15 -8.66 6.05 -9.66
N SER A 16 -8.41 7.09 -8.87
CA SER A 16 -7.47 8.17 -9.24
C SER A 16 -6.01 7.70 -9.30
N ASP A 17 -5.68 6.58 -8.68
CA ASP A 17 -4.36 5.93 -8.69
C ASP A 17 -4.15 5.01 -9.91
N GLY A 18 -5.11 4.96 -10.84
CA GLY A 18 -5.05 4.11 -12.03
C GLY A 18 -5.49 2.67 -11.80
N THR A 19 -5.88 2.31 -10.58
CA THR A 19 -6.50 1.01 -10.31
C THR A 19 -7.96 0.98 -10.72
N VAL A 20 -8.50 -0.22 -10.92
CA VAL A 20 -9.92 -0.43 -11.27
C VAL A 20 -10.52 -1.45 -10.31
N ASP A 21 -11.59 -1.05 -9.63
CA ASP A 21 -12.36 -1.95 -8.77
C ASP A 21 -13.51 -2.59 -9.57
N TYR A 22 -13.62 -3.90 -9.48
CA TYR A 22 -14.72 -4.70 -10.03
C TYR A 22 -15.60 -5.17 -8.88
N ASN A 23 -16.71 -4.46 -8.63
CA ASN A 23 -17.66 -4.80 -7.59
C ASN A 23 -18.69 -5.79 -8.15
N ILE A 24 -18.53 -7.07 -7.84
CA ILE A 24 -19.34 -8.16 -8.39
C ILE A 24 -20.37 -8.58 -7.35
N THR A 25 -21.66 -8.50 -7.71
CA THR A 25 -22.79 -8.91 -6.88
C THR A 25 -23.46 -10.12 -7.49
N LEU A 26 -23.44 -11.25 -6.78
CA LEU A 26 -24.13 -12.48 -7.21
C LEU A 26 -25.64 -12.28 -7.15
N LYS A 27 -26.36 -12.68 -8.20
CA LYS A 27 -27.83 -12.64 -8.23
C LYS A 27 -28.43 -13.74 -7.36
N GLU A 28 -29.55 -13.42 -6.70
CA GLU A 28 -30.28 -14.39 -5.89
C GLU A 28 -30.90 -15.51 -6.75
N GLY A 29 -30.97 -16.71 -6.18
CA GLY A 29 -31.64 -17.87 -6.80
C GLY A 29 -30.87 -18.51 -7.95
N VAL A 30 -29.60 -18.17 -8.14
CA VAL A 30 -28.70 -18.89 -9.06
C VAL A 30 -28.41 -20.27 -8.46
N LYS A 31 -28.55 -21.33 -9.29
CA LYS A 31 -28.38 -22.71 -8.84
C LYS A 31 -27.42 -23.49 -9.73
N PHE A 32 -26.71 -24.42 -9.13
CA PHE A 32 -25.97 -25.46 -9.82
C PHE A 32 -26.93 -26.48 -10.50
N SER A 33 -26.39 -27.34 -11.34
CA SER A 33 -27.15 -28.34 -12.09
C SER A 33 -27.80 -29.43 -11.19
N ASP A 34 -27.31 -29.62 -9.97
CA ASP A 34 -27.83 -30.50 -8.94
C ASP A 34 -28.97 -29.86 -8.13
N GLY A 35 -29.20 -28.55 -8.30
CA GLY A 35 -30.25 -27.79 -7.66
C GLY A 35 -29.81 -27.05 -6.40
N GLU A 36 -28.56 -27.21 -5.95
CA GLU A 36 -28.01 -26.43 -4.84
C GLU A 36 -27.85 -24.95 -5.25
N GLU A 37 -28.02 -24.06 -4.29
CA GLU A 37 -27.91 -22.62 -4.51
C GLU A 37 -26.43 -22.18 -4.56
N MET A 38 -26.07 -21.41 -5.59
CA MET A 38 -24.74 -20.82 -5.69
C MET A 38 -24.61 -19.65 -4.72
N THR A 39 -23.56 -19.66 -3.93
CA THR A 39 -23.23 -18.64 -2.95
C THR A 39 -21.92 -17.93 -3.27
N ILE A 40 -21.61 -16.86 -2.54
CA ILE A 40 -20.31 -16.17 -2.68
C ILE A 40 -19.14 -17.08 -2.29
N ASP A 41 -19.35 -18.04 -1.39
CA ASP A 41 -18.32 -18.99 -0.97
C ASP A 41 -17.87 -19.89 -2.13
N ASP A 42 -18.79 -20.26 -3.03
CA ASP A 42 -18.47 -21.03 -4.24
C ASP A 42 -17.59 -20.21 -5.21
N VAL A 43 -17.87 -18.92 -5.32
CA VAL A 43 -17.06 -18.00 -6.12
C VAL A 43 -15.67 -17.86 -5.51
N ILE A 44 -15.57 -17.62 -4.20
CA ILE A 44 -14.29 -17.51 -3.48
C ILE A 44 -13.50 -18.81 -3.60
N PHE A 45 -14.15 -19.97 -3.43
CA PHE A 45 -13.51 -21.27 -3.60
C PHE A 45 -12.94 -21.46 -5.01
N SER A 46 -13.68 -21.03 -6.04
CA SER A 46 -13.19 -21.07 -7.43
C SER A 46 -11.93 -20.22 -7.62
N TYR A 47 -11.87 -19.05 -7.00
CA TYR A 47 -10.65 -18.23 -7.02
C TYR A 47 -9.48 -18.91 -6.29
N TYR A 48 -9.69 -19.52 -5.12
CA TYR A 48 -8.65 -20.28 -4.42
C TYR A 48 -8.07 -21.38 -5.31
N VAL A 49 -8.91 -22.13 -6.01
CA VAL A 49 -8.46 -23.22 -6.91
C VAL A 49 -7.68 -22.65 -8.11
N LEU A 50 -8.22 -21.62 -8.78
CA LEU A 50 -7.62 -21.09 -10.02
C LEU A 50 -6.35 -20.26 -9.79
N LEU A 51 -6.21 -19.69 -8.59
CA LEU A 51 -5.07 -18.86 -8.23
C LEU A 51 -4.02 -19.62 -7.39
N ASP A 52 -4.30 -20.87 -7.02
CA ASP A 52 -3.34 -21.69 -6.27
C ASP A 52 -2.02 -21.79 -7.05
N PRO A 53 -0.85 -21.61 -6.39
CA PRO A 53 0.46 -21.74 -7.04
C PRO A 53 0.71 -23.09 -7.73
N ALA A 54 0.07 -24.17 -7.26
CA ALA A 54 0.17 -25.50 -7.84
C ALA A 54 -0.80 -25.75 -9.02
N TYR A 55 -1.68 -24.77 -9.33
CA TYR A 55 -2.61 -24.91 -10.45
C TYR A 55 -1.88 -24.88 -11.80
N ASP A 56 -1.99 -25.96 -12.56
CA ASP A 56 -1.36 -26.15 -13.88
C ASP A 56 -2.39 -26.20 -15.05
N GLY A 57 -3.63 -25.78 -14.77
CA GLY A 57 -4.70 -25.76 -15.77
C GLY A 57 -4.59 -24.61 -16.78
N VAL A 58 -5.56 -24.53 -17.67
CA VAL A 58 -5.57 -23.59 -18.80
C VAL A 58 -6.00 -22.16 -18.45
N SER A 59 -6.41 -21.90 -17.21
CA SER A 59 -6.78 -20.55 -16.79
C SER A 59 -5.56 -19.63 -16.76
N THR A 60 -5.71 -18.43 -17.35
CA THR A 60 -4.69 -17.38 -17.33
C THR A 60 -4.99 -16.30 -16.28
N LEU A 61 -5.91 -16.55 -15.38
CA LEU A 61 -6.32 -15.59 -14.33
C LEU A 61 -5.12 -15.13 -13.48
N TYR A 62 -4.17 -16.04 -13.24
CA TYR A 62 -2.94 -15.75 -12.49
C TYR A 62 -1.99 -14.76 -13.16
N SER A 63 -2.14 -14.49 -14.45
CA SER A 63 -1.31 -13.54 -15.21
C SER A 63 -1.93 -12.13 -15.29
N LEU A 64 -3.13 -11.94 -14.73
CA LEU A 64 -3.77 -10.63 -14.70
C LEU A 64 -3.17 -9.75 -13.59
N PRO A 65 -3.12 -8.44 -13.79
CA PRO A 65 -2.59 -7.49 -12.82
C PRO A 65 -3.62 -7.26 -11.68
N ILE A 66 -3.88 -8.32 -10.90
CA ILE A 66 -4.80 -8.26 -9.76
C ILE A 66 -3.98 -7.90 -8.51
N LYS A 67 -4.38 -6.85 -7.82
CA LYS A 67 -3.72 -6.39 -6.59
C LYS A 67 -3.65 -7.52 -5.55
N GLY A 68 -2.45 -7.79 -5.03
CA GLY A 68 -2.19 -8.84 -4.05
C GLY A 68 -2.03 -10.27 -4.62
N LEU A 69 -2.32 -10.51 -5.90
CA LEU A 69 -2.27 -11.85 -6.49
C LEU A 69 -0.86 -12.44 -6.50
N GLU A 70 0.14 -11.65 -6.83
CA GLU A 70 1.53 -12.09 -6.85
C GLU A 70 1.99 -12.51 -5.45
N ALA A 71 1.69 -11.69 -4.44
CA ALA A 71 1.98 -11.99 -3.03
C ALA A 71 1.27 -13.28 -2.58
N TYR A 72 0.01 -13.45 -2.91
CA TYR A 72 -0.75 -14.68 -2.61
C TYR A 72 -0.11 -15.93 -3.22
N ARG A 73 0.26 -15.86 -4.51
CA ARG A 73 0.83 -17.02 -5.24
C ARG A 73 2.26 -17.36 -4.81
N SER A 74 3.05 -16.37 -4.45
CA SER A 74 4.43 -16.57 -3.98
C SER A 74 4.48 -17.03 -2.50
N GLY A 75 3.38 -16.88 -1.76
CA GLY A 75 3.35 -17.10 -0.32
C GLY A 75 4.23 -16.13 0.46
N MET A 76 4.65 -15.03 -0.18
CA MET A 76 5.56 -14.04 0.37
C MET A 76 4.88 -12.68 0.52
N GLU A 77 3.92 -12.60 1.43
CA GLU A 77 3.71 -11.32 2.10
C GLU A 77 4.92 -11.12 3.01
N THR A 78 5.71 -10.10 2.78
CA THR A 78 6.84 -9.82 3.67
C THR A 78 6.34 -9.41 5.04
N VAL A 79 7.09 -9.72 6.10
CA VAL A 79 6.78 -9.24 7.47
C VAL A 79 6.63 -7.72 7.47
N GLN A 80 7.42 -7.01 6.68
CA GLN A 80 7.31 -5.58 6.47
C GLN A 80 5.93 -5.16 5.97
N ASN A 81 5.39 -5.80 4.93
CA ASN A 81 4.08 -5.47 4.39
C ASN A 81 2.96 -5.75 5.39
N LEU A 82 3.07 -6.84 6.15
CA LEU A 82 2.11 -7.16 7.21
C LEU A 82 2.11 -6.12 8.32
N ILE A 83 3.29 -5.66 8.77
CA ILE A 83 3.41 -4.61 9.79
C ILE A 83 2.88 -3.27 9.24
N LEU A 84 3.21 -2.92 8.00
CA LEU A 84 2.73 -1.70 7.35
C LEU A 84 1.21 -1.69 7.24
N ALA A 85 0.61 -2.81 6.84
CA ALA A 85 -0.85 -2.95 6.76
C ALA A 85 -1.54 -2.89 8.14
N ALA A 86 -0.87 -3.34 9.20
CA ALA A 86 -1.40 -3.25 10.56
C ALA A 86 -1.46 -1.82 11.10
N GLY A 87 -0.61 -0.91 10.57
CA GLY A 87 -0.51 0.47 11.04
C GLY A 87 0.27 0.62 12.36
N PRO A 88 0.59 1.86 12.79
CA PRO A 88 1.45 2.13 13.94
C PRO A 88 0.74 2.18 15.30
N ASP A 89 -0.60 2.14 15.36
CA ASP A 89 -1.36 2.53 16.55
C ASP A 89 -1.19 1.57 17.72
N ALA A 90 -1.19 0.25 17.48
CA ALA A 90 -0.98 -0.75 18.52
C ALA A 90 -0.59 -2.11 17.94
N TYR A 91 0.40 -2.75 18.55
CA TYR A 91 0.69 -4.14 18.26
C TYR A 91 -0.48 -5.05 18.69
N ALA A 92 -0.92 -5.92 17.78
CA ALA A 92 -1.82 -7.03 18.07
C ALA A 92 -1.06 -8.36 17.91
N ALA A 93 -1.14 -9.23 18.91
CA ALA A 93 -0.48 -10.53 18.88
C ALA A 93 -0.94 -11.36 17.66
N ASN A 94 -0.01 -11.90 16.90
CA ASN A 94 -0.24 -12.70 15.69
C ASN A 94 0.88 -13.71 15.50
N ASP A 95 0.75 -14.59 14.48
CA ASP A 95 1.70 -15.67 14.20
C ASP A 95 2.81 -15.26 13.21
N PHE A 96 2.80 -14.03 12.68
CA PHE A 96 3.66 -13.61 11.59
C PHE A 96 4.86 -12.76 12.03
N TYR A 97 4.70 -11.95 13.09
CA TYR A 97 5.77 -11.09 13.62
C TYR A 97 5.59 -10.83 15.11
N THR A 98 6.69 -10.56 15.77
CA THR A 98 6.73 -10.24 17.20
C THR A 98 6.49 -8.76 17.46
N GLU A 99 6.17 -8.40 18.72
CA GLU A 99 6.08 -7.01 19.16
C GLU A 99 7.42 -6.26 18.97
N GLU A 100 8.54 -6.94 19.16
CA GLU A 100 9.88 -6.36 18.94
C GLU A 100 10.08 -5.98 17.46
N GLN A 101 9.73 -6.87 16.53
CA GLN A 101 9.81 -6.60 15.10
C GLN A 101 8.89 -5.46 14.68
N TYR A 102 7.66 -5.42 15.20
CA TYR A 102 6.71 -4.35 14.97
C TYR A 102 7.26 -3.00 15.43
N ASN A 103 7.76 -2.91 16.67
CA ASN A 103 8.29 -1.67 17.23
C ASN A 103 9.58 -1.21 16.50
N ALA A 104 10.45 -2.16 16.14
CA ALA A 104 11.66 -1.87 15.37
C ALA A 104 11.33 -1.31 13.98
N TYR A 105 10.33 -1.89 13.29
CA TYR A 105 9.87 -1.40 12.00
C TYR A 105 9.39 0.06 12.08
N TRP A 106 8.48 0.38 12.98
CA TRP A 106 7.94 1.74 13.10
C TRP A 106 8.98 2.77 13.56
N THR A 107 9.95 2.34 14.36
CA THR A 107 11.10 3.18 14.73
C THR A 107 11.96 3.49 13.49
N ALA A 108 12.27 2.48 12.70
CA ALA A 108 13.04 2.65 11.47
C ALA A 108 12.26 3.45 10.42
N PHE A 109 10.96 3.23 10.29
CA PHE A 109 10.09 3.96 9.37
C PHE A 109 10.09 5.47 9.66
N ASN A 110 9.97 5.85 10.93
CA ASN A 110 10.00 7.27 11.31
C ASN A 110 11.40 7.88 11.14
N ALA A 111 12.47 7.13 11.42
CA ALA A 111 13.83 7.59 11.19
C ALA A 111 14.13 7.77 9.68
N ALA A 112 13.69 6.83 8.86
CA ALA A 112 13.76 6.94 7.40
C ALA A 112 12.94 8.12 6.88
N GLY A 113 11.75 8.30 7.43
CA GLY A 113 10.86 9.40 7.08
C GLY A 113 11.45 10.78 7.39
N ALA A 114 12.11 10.95 8.54
CA ALA A 114 12.79 12.20 8.86
C ALA A 114 13.94 12.50 7.87
N LYS A 115 14.69 11.47 7.44
CA LYS A 115 15.74 11.63 6.42
C LYS A 115 15.16 11.95 5.04
N PHE A 116 14.07 11.31 4.66
CA PHE A 116 13.33 11.58 3.44
C PHE A 116 12.81 13.03 3.42
N ALA A 117 12.18 13.49 4.52
CA ALA A 117 11.71 14.86 4.67
C ALA A 117 12.87 15.87 4.58
N GLN A 118 14.03 15.57 5.18
CA GLN A 118 15.22 16.42 5.10
C GLN A 118 15.72 16.52 3.66
N GLU A 119 15.76 15.42 2.88
CA GLU A 119 16.17 15.44 1.48
C GLU A 119 15.28 16.36 0.64
N ILE A 120 13.97 16.37 0.90
CA ILE A 120 13.01 17.27 0.23
C ILE A 120 13.37 18.75 0.54
N LEU A 121 13.66 19.07 1.80
CA LEU A 121 14.06 20.42 2.19
C LEU A 121 15.41 20.82 1.57
N ASP A 122 16.39 19.93 1.56
CA ASP A 122 17.69 20.13 0.94
C ASP A 122 17.56 20.40 -0.57
N TYR A 123 16.64 19.70 -1.25
CA TYR A 123 16.34 19.92 -2.67
C TYR A 123 15.73 21.31 -2.91
N VAL A 124 14.82 21.79 -2.06
CA VAL A 124 14.24 23.13 -2.16
C VAL A 124 15.31 24.20 -2.08
N VAL A 125 16.26 24.03 -1.17
CA VAL A 125 17.41 24.94 -1.02
C VAL A 125 18.35 24.84 -2.23
N ALA A 126 18.70 23.64 -2.66
CA ALA A 126 19.61 23.41 -3.77
C ALA A 126 19.07 23.95 -5.11
N THR A 127 17.76 23.97 -5.29
CA THR A 127 17.09 24.51 -6.49
C THR A 127 16.80 26.00 -6.40
N GLY A 128 17.06 26.65 -5.26
CA GLY A 128 16.91 28.08 -5.05
C GLY A 128 15.49 28.57 -4.81
N TYR A 129 14.58 27.68 -4.45
CA TYR A 129 13.21 28.05 -4.05
C TYR A 129 13.15 28.56 -2.60
N ALA A 130 14.13 28.22 -1.78
CA ALA A 130 14.33 28.73 -0.44
C ALA A 130 15.84 28.83 -0.13
N THR A 131 16.19 29.36 1.03
CA THR A 131 17.57 29.41 1.54
C THR A 131 17.74 28.49 2.74
N ALA A 132 18.98 28.14 3.09
CA ALA A 132 19.27 27.34 4.27
C ALA A 132 18.92 28.03 5.61
N ASP A 133 18.74 29.35 5.60
CA ASP A 133 18.35 30.14 6.77
C ASP A 133 16.82 30.23 6.94
N ASP A 134 16.04 29.76 5.97
CA ASP A 134 14.59 29.73 6.05
C ASP A 134 14.13 28.61 6.98
N SER A 135 13.01 28.82 7.68
CA SER A 135 12.42 27.81 8.55
C SER A 135 11.95 26.58 7.77
N VAL A 136 11.84 25.44 8.43
CA VAL A 136 11.26 24.21 7.86
C VAL A 136 9.87 24.48 7.27
N ALA A 137 9.06 25.27 7.97
CA ALA A 137 7.73 25.68 7.49
C ALA A 137 7.79 26.43 6.14
N ALA A 138 8.73 27.39 6.02
CA ALA A 138 8.90 28.14 4.78
C ALA A 138 9.41 27.26 3.61
N GLN A 139 10.33 26.36 3.90
CA GLN A 139 10.86 25.42 2.92
C GLN A 139 9.78 24.41 2.46
N ALA A 140 9.05 23.79 3.41
CA ALA A 140 7.96 22.84 3.16
C ALA A 140 6.77 23.50 2.42
N GLY A 141 6.57 24.80 2.62
CA GLY A 141 5.56 25.58 1.90
C GLY A 141 5.71 25.55 0.38
N ASN A 142 6.93 25.36 -0.15
CA ASN A 142 7.17 25.18 -1.59
C ASN A 142 6.58 23.87 -2.15
N TRP A 143 6.32 22.89 -1.28
CA TRP A 143 5.66 21.62 -1.61
C TRP A 143 4.16 21.61 -1.25
N GLY A 144 3.63 22.78 -0.82
CA GLY A 144 2.22 22.94 -0.48
C GLY A 144 1.84 22.41 0.90
N PHE A 145 2.80 22.34 1.84
CA PHE A 145 2.54 22.00 3.24
C PHE A 145 2.46 23.27 4.09
N GLU A 146 1.43 23.35 4.91
CA GLU A 146 1.24 24.43 5.88
C GLU A 146 1.64 23.91 7.27
N LEU A 147 2.77 24.40 7.80
CA LEU A 147 3.32 24.02 9.08
C LEU A 147 3.40 25.22 10.01
N ALA A 148 3.51 24.98 11.31
CA ALA A 148 3.79 26.01 12.29
C ALA A 148 5.19 26.62 12.08
N ASP A 149 5.40 27.90 12.43
CA ASP A 149 6.65 28.62 12.20
C ASP A 149 7.88 27.96 12.87
N ASP A 150 7.65 27.24 13.97
CA ASP A 150 8.65 26.52 14.76
C ASP A 150 8.71 25.01 14.44
N ALA A 151 8.07 24.57 13.33
CA ALA A 151 8.04 23.17 12.93
C ALA A 151 9.45 22.61 12.70
N THR A 152 9.60 21.36 13.11
CA THR A 152 10.82 20.55 12.90
C THR A 152 10.71 19.70 11.63
N VAL A 153 11.79 19.00 11.27
CA VAL A 153 11.79 18.03 10.16
C VAL A 153 10.83 16.87 10.46
N GLU A 154 10.75 16.47 11.72
CA GLU A 154 9.83 15.42 12.18
C GLU A 154 8.35 15.86 12.04
N ASP A 155 8.05 17.14 12.28
CA ASP A 155 6.71 17.70 12.04
C ASP A 155 6.38 17.72 10.54
N PHE A 156 7.36 18.03 9.70
CA PHE A 156 7.17 17.92 8.25
C PHE A 156 6.93 16.47 7.82
N TRP A 157 7.70 15.51 8.35
CA TRP A 157 7.45 14.10 8.12
C TRP A 157 6.05 13.69 8.56
N ALA A 158 5.61 14.11 9.74
CA ALA A 158 4.25 13.84 10.21
C ALA A 158 3.17 14.41 9.28
N ALA A 159 3.41 15.60 8.71
CA ALA A 159 2.49 16.20 7.72
C ALA A 159 2.44 15.41 6.40
N ILE A 160 3.59 14.86 5.93
CA ILE A 160 3.64 13.97 4.76
C ILE A 160 2.80 12.71 5.03
N VAL A 161 2.99 12.06 6.20
CA VAL A 161 2.20 10.89 6.61
C VAL A 161 0.71 11.23 6.72
N ALA A 162 0.36 12.39 7.27
CA ALA A 162 -1.04 12.82 7.37
C ALA A 162 -1.70 13.01 6.00
N LYS A 163 -0.93 13.41 4.97
CA LYS A 163 -1.41 13.62 3.60
C LYS A 163 -1.56 12.31 2.81
N TYR A 164 -0.60 11.40 2.93
CA TYR A 164 -0.50 10.19 2.10
C TYR A 164 -0.75 8.89 2.86
N GLY A 165 -0.93 8.92 4.17
CA GLY A 165 -0.95 7.71 4.99
C GLY A 165 0.45 7.10 5.10
N TYR A 166 0.50 5.77 5.19
CA TYR A 166 1.75 5.00 5.25
C TYR A 166 2.08 4.32 3.91
N ASP A 167 1.44 4.73 2.83
CA ASP A 167 1.73 4.26 1.49
C ASP A 167 3.10 4.77 1.04
N ILE A 168 4.04 3.84 0.84
CA ILE A 168 5.42 4.13 0.41
C ILE A 168 5.58 4.04 -1.11
N SER A 169 4.49 3.93 -1.86
CA SER A 169 4.50 3.93 -3.33
C SER A 169 4.78 5.33 -3.92
N ASP A 170 4.99 5.37 -5.24
CA ASP A 170 5.16 6.62 -5.97
C ASP A 170 3.92 7.53 -5.89
N ASP A 171 2.72 6.94 -5.76
CA ASP A 171 1.46 7.67 -5.60
C ASP A 171 1.20 8.13 -4.15
N GLY A 172 1.87 7.50 -3.18
CA GLY A 172 1.81 7.83 -1.77
C GLY A 172 2.93 8.79 -1.34
N ILE A 173 3.65 8.43 -0.28
CA ILE A 173 4.72 9.27 0.32
C ILE A 173 5.78 9.65 -0.71
N ASN A 174 6.14 8.75 -1.64
CA ASN A 174 7.13 9.01 -2.67
C ASN A 174 6.73 10.10 -3.69
N ALA A 175 5.47 10.53 -3.71
CA ALA A 175 5.03 11.67 -4.52
C ALA A 175 5.77 12.98 -4.15
N GLU A 176 6.32 13.08 -2.95
CA GLU A 176 7.10 14.22 -2.47
C GLU A 176 8.62 14.03 -2.64
N THR A 177 9.07 12.95 -3.29
CA THR A 177 10.51 12.68 -3.42
C THR A 177 11.24 13.75 -4.24
N ALA A 178 12.44 14.07 -3.81
CA ALA A 178 13.38 14.95 -4.52
C ALA A 178 14.45 14.15 -5.30
N GLY A 179 14.35 12.84 -5.35
CA GLY A 179 15.25 11.95 -6.09
C GLY A 179 15.44 10.57 -5.48
N THR A 180 15.29 10.43 -4.15
CA THR A 180 15.45 9.15 -3.45
C THR A 180 14.10 8.72 -2.87
N SER A 181 13.72 7.46 -3.06
CA SER A 181 12.48 6.92 -2.47
C SER A 181 12.64 6.65 -0.98
N ILE A 182 11.55 6.70 -0.22
CA ILE A 182 11.55 6.36 1.20
C ILE A 182 12.01 4.92 1.44
N SER A 183 11.75 3.98 0.51
CA SER A 183 12.21 2.60 0.62
C SER A 183 13.72 2.51 0.77
N SER A 184 14.49 3.33 0.05
CA SER A 184 15.95 3.35 0.17
C SER A 184 16.43 3.81 1.55
N PHE A 185 15.76 4.79 2.15
CA PHE A 185 16.04 5.22 3.52
C PHE A 185 15.61 4.17 4.55
N LEU A 186 14.46 3.53 4.32
CA LEU A 186 13.94 2.49 5.21
C LEU A 186 14.83 1.25 5.23
N GLU A 187 15.31 0.79 4.08
CA GLU A 187 16.28 -0.31 3.98
C GLU A 187 17.57 0.00 4.77
N ALA A 188 18.06 1.24 4.68
CA ALA A 188 19.25 1.67 5.43
C ALA A 188 19.02 1.68 6.96
N GLU A 189 17.82 1.99 7.42
CA GLU A 189 17.46 1.98 8.85
C GLU A 189 17.16 0.57 9.39
N LEU A 190 16.48 -0.26 8.62
CA LEU A 190 16.14 -1.63 9.01
C LEU A 190 17.37 -2.55 8.99
N GLY A 191 18.33 -2.31 8.10
CA GLY A 191 19.49 -3.18 7.93
C GLY A 191 19.07 -4.63 7.64
N ASP A 192 19.83 -5.59 8.20
CA ASP A 192 19.57 -7.02 8.02
C ASP A 192 18.43 -7.58 8.91
N ALA A 193 17.76 -6.75 9.69
CA ALA A 193 16.75 -7.19 10.66
C ALA A 193 15.49 -7.80 10.02
N TYR A 194 15.30 -7.63 8.70
CA TYR A 194 14.12 -8.06 7.95
C TYR A 194 14.43 -8.91 6.72
N ASN A 195 15.67 -9.34 6.55
CA ASN A 195 16.10 -10.27 5.49
C ASN A 195 15.92 -11.73 5.92
#